data_531e2bb4de86fa5309dd173cc981eaa3
#
_entry.id   531e2bb4de86fa5309dd173cc981eaa3
#
_cell.length_a   1.000
_cell.length_b   1.000
_cell.length_c   1.000
_cell.angle_alpha   90.00
_cell.angle_beta   90.00
_cell.angle_gamma   90.00
#
_symmetry.space_group_name_H-M   'P 1'
#
loop_
_entity.id
_entity.type
_entity.pdbx_description
1 polymer ?
#
loop_
_entity_poly.entity_id
_entity_poly.type
_entity_poly.pdbx_seq_one_letter_code
_entity_poly.pdbx_strand_id
1 'polypeptide(L)'
;MPIKAIFFDAAGTLIYLTKTVGEHYAYVGREVGVNLDAEKLDRAFHSAWKRTPLRAAIDGPRENDDKDWWRALVDLVLKEAAPSLGELDRDNFFEVAYEHFAEPGVWELYPEVVDVLEELRGRFQLAVVSNFDGRLRVILERLGVSKYFQHVFVSSELGADKPDPEIFRRALRYVDLAPNQVLHVGDDPERDWKAASAAGLSIFQLDRGKNSLRDLLSWVGRDSNSQPTP
;
A
#
# COMPACT_ATOMS: atom_id res chain seq x y z
N MET A 1 -22.80 -8.04 -13.14
CA MET A 1 -22.28 -9.43 -12.95
C MET A 1 -21.85 -9.57 -11.50
N PRO A 2 -21.90 -10.77 -10.90
CA PRO A 2 -21.48 -10.95 -9.50
C PRO A 2 -19.97 -10.68 -9.34
N ILE A 3 -19.59 -10.10 -8.20
CA ILE A 3 -18.19 -9.95 -7.80
C ILE A 3 -17.58 -11.34 -7.60
N LYS A 4 -16.40 -11.56 -8.14
CA LYS A 4 -15.62 -12.80 -8.04
C LYS A 4 -14.31 -12.62 -7.27
N ALA A 5 -13.72 -11.43 -7.35
CA ALA A 5 -12.49 -11.12 -6.67
C ALA A 5 -12.58 -9.79 -5.90
N ILE A 6 -11.78 -9.69 -4.84
CA ILE A 6 -11.62 -8.46 -4.05
C ILE A 6 -10.14 -8.12 -4.03
N PHE A 7 -9.81 -6.92 -4.48
CA PHE A 7 -8.48 -6.34 -4.42
C PHE A 7 -8.40 -5.36 -3.26
N PHE A 8 -7.46 -5.56 -2.38
CA PHE A 8 -7.23 -4.66 -1.24
C PHE A 8 -5.98 -3.80 -1.47
N ASP A 9 -6.05 -2.52 -1.13
CA ASP A 9 -4.83 -1.79 -0.81
C ASP A 9 -4.21 -2.33 0.47
N ALA A 10 -2.94 -2.01 0.75
CA ALA A 10 -2.24 -2.47 1.94
C ALA A 10 -2.21 -1.41 3.05
N ALA A 11 -1.39 -0.36 2.90
CA ALA A 11 -1.15 0.65 3.93
C ALA A 11 -2.35 1.60 4.08
N GLY A 12 -2.90 1.74 5.29
CA GLY A 12 -4.16 2.47 5.55
C GLY A 12 -5.40 1.58 5.41
N THR A 13 -5.31 0.46 4.71
CA THR A 13 -6.41 -0.48 4.47
C THR A 13 -6.29 -1.75 5.29
N LEU A 14 -5.25 -2.53 5.10
CA LEU A 14 -5.00 -3.79 5.83
C LEU A 14 -4.03 -3.59 7.00
N ILE A 15 -3.01 -2.77 6.78
CA ILE A 15 -1.90 -2.53 7.70
C ILE A 15 -1.70 -1.04 7.96
N TYR A 16 -1.11 -0.73 9.11
CA TYR A 16 -0.73 0.63 9.47
C TYR A 16 0.64 0.64 10.14
N LEU A 17 1.33 1.77 10.08
CA LEU A 17 2.57 1.99 10.83
C LEU A 17 2.28 2.15 12.32
N THR A 18 3.04 1.46 13.18
CA THR A 18 2.90 1.52 14.64
C THR A 18 3.29 2.89 15.23
N LYS A 19 4.07 3.64 14.47
CA LYS A 19 4.52 5.01 14.77
C LYS A 19 4.47 5.84 13.50
N THR A 20 4.66 7.16 13.61
CA THR A 20 4.79 8.00 12.44
C THR A 20 6.08 7.71 11.66
N VAL A 21 6.13 8.11 10.38
CA VAL A 21 7.35 7.95 9.56
C VAL A 21 8.54 8.67 10.21
N GLY A 22 8.29 9.87 10.75
CA GLY A 22 9.33 10.65 11.42
C GLY A 22 9.87 10.00 12.70
N GLU A 23 9.01 9.33 13.47
CA GLU A 23 9.44 8.56 14.65
C GLU A 23 10.28 7.34 14.25
N HIS A 24 9.92 6.63 13.18
CA HIS A 24 10.72 5.55 12.61
C HIS A 24 12.06 6.07 12.10
N TYR A 25 12.09 7.21 11.39
CA TYR A 25 13.32 7.82 10.93
C TYR A 25 14.19 8.34 12.09
N ALA A 26 13.59 8.89 13.13
CA ALA A 26 14.35 9.28 14.32
C ALA A 26 14.95 8.07 15.07
N TYR A 27 14.24 6.94 15.06
CA TYR A 27 14.80 5.68 15.57
C TYR A 27 16.01 5.24 14.74
N VAL A 28 15.88 5.17 13.41
CA VAL A 28 16.98 4.84 12.50
C VAL A 28 18.16 5.81 12.66
N GLY A 29 17.87 7.11 12.82
CA GLY A 29 18.91 8.10 13.09
C GLY A 29 19.80 7.72 14.28
N ARG A 30 19.18 7.31 15.39
CA ARG A 30 19.93 6.85 16.58
C ARG A 30 20.80 5.62 16.31
N GLU A 31 20.28 4.66 15.52
CA GLU A 31 21.03 3.46 15.14
C GLU A 31 22.28 3.78 14.31
N VAL A 32 22.23 4.83 13.49
CA VAL A 32 23.38 5.30 12.69
C VAL A 32 24.17 6.43 13.38
N GLY A 33 23.90 6.69 14.67
CA GLY A 33 24.65 7.67 15.47
C GLY A 33 24.25 9.13 15.25
N VAL A 34 23.07 9.38 14.66
CA VAL A 34 22.57 10.74 14.40
C VAL A 34 21.28 10.99 15.18
N ASN A 35 21.23 12.12 15.91
CA ASN A 35 20.02 12.52 16.63
C ASN A 35 19.15 13.43 15.75
N LEU A 36 17.99 12.92 15.31
CA LEU A 36 17.06 13.59 14.41
C LEU A 36 15.72 13.87 15.10
N ASP A 37 15.11 14.99 14.77
CA ASP A 37 13.82 15.44 15.30
C ASP A 37 12.68 14.77 14.51
N ALA A 38 11.89 13.94 15.19
CA ALA A 38 10.82 13.17 14.59
C ALA A 38 9.73 14.04 13.92
N GLU A 39 9.35 15.16 14.58
CA GLU A 39 8.31 16.04 14.03
C GLU A 39 8.79 16.78 12.77
N LYS A 40 10.09 17.17 12.74
CA LYS A 40 10.67 17.77 11.53
C LYS A 40 10.72 16.77 10.39
N LEU A 41 11.09 15.52 10.69
CA LEU A 41 11.11 14.43 9.71
C LEU A 41 9.71 14.12 9.17
N ASP A 42 8.68 14.09 10.01
CA ASP A 42 7.30 13.91 9.55
C ASP A 42 6.84 15.04 8.63
N ARG A 43 7.09 16.28 9.01
CA ARG A 43 6.75 17.43 8.14
C ARG A 43 7.49 17.38 6.81
N ALA A 44 8.77 17.06 6.84
CA ALA A 44 9.60 16.94 5.64
C ALA A 44 9.15 15.77 4.76
N PHE A 45 8.79 14.64 5.35
CA PHE A 45 8.24 13.50 4.62
C PHE A 45 6.94 13.87 3.89
N HIS A 46 5.98 14.47 4.59
CA HIS A 46 4.72 14.89 3.97
C HIS A 46 4.93 15.94 2.86
N SER A 47 5.88 16.86 3.05
CA SER A 47 6.28 17.85 2.06
C SER A 47 6.91 17.18 0.83
N ALA A 48 7.89 16.31 1.02
CA ALA A 48 8.58 15.58 -0.05
C ALA A 48 7.63 14.68 -0.83
N TRP A 49 6.77 13.93 -0.13
CA TRP A 49 5.77 13.04 -0.74
C TRP A 49 4.82 13.79 -1.68
N LYS A 50 4.32 14.96 -1.28
CA LYS A 50 3.42 15.79 -2.10
C LYS A 50 4.12 16.38 -3.32
N ARG A 51 5.42 16.67 -3.24
CA ARG A 51 6.22 17.24 -4.33
C ARG A 51 6.79 16.21 -5.28
N THR A 52 6.85 14.95 -4.86
CA THR A 52 7.38 13.87 -5.70
C THR A 52 6.43 13.65 -6.88
N PRO A 53 6.89 13.77 -8.12
CA PRO A 53 6.02 13.62 -9.28
C PRO A 53 5.52 12.18 -9.40
N LEU A 54 4.31 12.06 -9.96
CA LEU A 54 3.77 10.77 -10.37
C LEU A 54 4.69 10.13 -11.41
N ARG A 55 4.91 8.84 -11.29
CA ARG A 55 5.74 8.09 -12.24
C ARG A 55 4.89 7.59 -13.40
N ALA A 56 5.41 7.71 -14.62
CA ALA A 56 4.78 7.10 -15.77
C ALA A 56 4.81 5.56 -15.65
N ALA A 57 3.78 4.91 -16.19
CA ALA A 57 3.80 3.46 -16.34
C ALA A 57 4.90 3.06 -17.34
N ILE A 58 5.58 1.95 -17.04
CA ILE A 58 6.60 1.33 -17.91
C ILE A 58 6.23 -0.11 -18.19
N ASP A 59 6.76 -0.70 -19.24
CA ASP A 59 6.56 -2.12 -19.51
C ASP A 59 7.46 -2.98 -18.60
N GLY A 60 6.85 -3.85 -17.80
CA GLY A 60 7.55 -4.74 -16.88
C GLY A 60 7.92 -4.13 -15.54
N PRO A 61 8.68 -4.89 -14.73
CA PRO A 61 9.11 -4.46 -13.40
C PRO A 61 10.07 -3.27 -13.45
N ARG A 62 10.05 -2.46 -12.39
CA ARG A 62 11.01 -1.36 -12.21
C ARG A 62 12.37 -1.90 -11.74
N GLU A 63 13.41 -1.22 -12.16
CA GLU A 63 14.78 -1.53 -11.72
C GLU A 63 14.89 -1.39 -10.20
N ASN A 64 15.74 -2.23 -9.58
CA ASN A 64 16.03 -2.25 -8.15
C ASN A 64 14.79 -2.27 -7.25
N ASP A 65 13.67 -2.81 -7.72
CA ASP A 65 12.42 -2.89 -6.95
C ASP A 65 12.03 -1.54 -6.31
N ASP A 66 12.17 -0.45 -7.07
CA ASP A 66 11.96 0.95 -6.65
C ASP A 66 12.90 1.46 -5.53
N LYS A 67 13.96 0.74 -5.16
CA LYS A 67 14.86 1.16 -4.07
C LYS A 67 15.47 2.53 -4.33
N ASP A 68 15.85 2.84 -5.57
CA ASP A 68 16.43 4.14 -5.94
C ASP A 68 15.42 5.28 -5.81
N TRP A 69 14.15 5.01 -6.09
CA TRP A 69 13.09 6.00 -5.89
C TRP A 69 12.89 6.31 -4.40
N TRP A 70 12.89 5.27 -3.56
CA TRP A 70 12.82 5.45 -2.11
C TRP A 70 14.03 6.20 -1.57
N ARG A 71 15.23 5.91 -2.11
CA ARG A 71 16.46 6.63 -1.76
C ARG A 71 16.32 8.13 -2.06
N ALA A 72 15.86 8.47 -3.25
CA ALA A 72 15.66 9.87 -3.63
C ALA A 72 14.64 10.59 -2.73
N LEU A 73 13.53 9.92 -2.36
CA LEU A 73 12.54 10.48 -1.43
C LEU A 73 13.14 10.72 -0.04
N VAL A 74 13.84 9.73 0.52
CA VAL A 74 14.49 9.84 1.85
C VAL A 74 15.56 10.92 1.85
N ASP A 75 16.36 11.05 0.79
CA ASP A 75 17.36 12.10 0.66
C ASP A 75 16.73 13.50 0.65
N LEU A 76 15.58 13.68 -0.03
CA LEU A 76 14.82 14.93 0.04
C LEU A 76 14.35 15.25 1.45
N VAL A 77 13.84 14.25 2.18
CA VAL A 77 13.39 14.39 3.57
C VAL A 77 14.55 14.82 4.46
N LEU A 78 15.70 14.15 4.35
CA LEU A 78 16.88 14.45 5.18
C LEU A 78 17.49 15.81 4.84
N LYS A 79 17.54 16.20 3.57
CA LYS A 79 17.99 17.53 3.16
C LYS A 79 17.13 18.65 3.75
N GLU A 80 15.81 18.42 3.88
CA GLU A 80 14.89 19.41 4.47
C GLU A 80 14.94 19.40 6.00
N ALA A 81 14.91 18.21 6.64
CA ALA A 81 14.83 18.08 8.09
C ALA A 81 16.20 18.21 8.81
N ALA A 82 17.28 17.81 8.14
CA ALA A 82 18.64 17.74 8.70
C ALA A 82 19.70 18.20 7.68
N PRO A 83 19.69 19.47 7.24
CA PRO A 83 20.54 19.98 6.16
C PRO A 83 22.05 19.91 6.45
N SER A 84 22.45 19.75 7.71
CA SER A 84 23.84 19.57 8.10
C SER A 84 24.38 18.15 7.93
N LEU A 85 23.49 17.18 7.62
CA LEU A 85 23.88 15.78 7.44
C LEU A 85 24.60 15.60 6.09
N GLY A 86 25.81 15.01 6.12
CA GLY A 86 26.63 14.76 4.94
C GLY A 86 25.97 13.74 4.00
N GLU A 87 26.44 13.68 2.76
CA GLU A 87 25.90 12.74 1.75
C GLU A 87 26.11 11.28 2.17
N LEU A 88 27.31 10.93 2.62
CA LEU A 88 27.63 9.57 3.10
C LEU A 88 26.76 9.16 4.29
N ASP A 89 26.45 10.09 5.20
CA ASP A 89 25.58 9.81 6.34
C ASP A 89 24.14 9.59 5.90
N ARG A 90 23.65 10.34 4.90
CA ARG A 90 22.32 10.14 4.32
C ARG A 90 22.20 8.81 3.59
N ASP A 91 23.25 8.39 2.86
CA ASP A 91 23.29 7.09 2.21
C ASP A 91 23.26 5.95 3.22
N ASN A 92 24.09 6.02 4.27
CA ASN A 92 24.07 5.05 5.36
C ASN A 92 22.72 5.00 6.07
N PHE A 93 22.14 6.18 6.36
CA PHE A 93 20.79 6.27 6.93
C PHE A 93 19.77 5.58 6.04
N PHE A 94 19.80 5.82 4.73
CA PHE A 94 18.85 5.22 3.80
C PHE A 94 18.90 3.69 3.81
N GLU A 95 20.11 3.11 3.75
CA GLU A 95 20.24 1.64 3.75
C GLU A 95 19.59 1.02 5.00
N VAL A 96 19.86 1.60 6.19
CA VAL A 96 19.25 1.13 7.43
C VAL A 96 17.74 1.38 7.46
N ALA A 97 17.29 2.56 7.00
CA ALA A 97 15.86 2.89 6.94
C ALA A 97 15.10 1.96 5.99
N TYR A 98 15.67 1.65 4.83
CA TYR A 98 15.04 0.78 3.85
C TYR A 98 14.74 -0.61 4.43
N GLU A 99 15.71 -1.22 5.10
CA GLU A 99 15.53 -2.51 5.75
C GLU A 99 14.59 -2.42 6.95
N HIS A 100 14.71 -1.34 7.76
CA HIS A 100 13.87 -1.13 8.94
C HIS A 100 12.38 -1.18 8.62
N PHE A 101 11.92 -0.62 7.51
CA PHE A 101 10.49 -0.64 7.15
C PHE A 101 9.97 -2.04 6.75
N ALA A 102 10.80 -3.06 6.71
CA ALA A 102 10.38 -4.45 6.60
C ALA A 102 10.49 -5.21 7.94
N GLU A 103 11.00 -4.61 9.01
CA GLU A 103 11.20 -5.28 10.30
C GLU A 103 9.89 -5.59 11.05
N PRO A 104 9.90 -6.61 11.91
CA PRO A 104 8.79 -6.89 12.82
C PRO A 104 8.50 -5.70 13.76
N GLY A 105 7.20 -5.41 13.97
CA GLY A 105 6.77 -4.34 14.88
C GLY A 105 6.74 -2.94 14.25
N VAL A 106 7.14 -2.78 12.99
CA VAL A 106 6.98 -1.53 12.23
C VAL A 106 5.56 -1.41 11.69
N TRP A 107 5.00 -2.50 11.22
CA TRP A 107 3.64 -2.58 10.72
C TRP A 107 2.77 -3.47 11.60
N GLU A 108 1.51 -3.11 11.76
CA GLU A 108 0.48 -3.91 12.40
C GLU A 108 -0.77 -4.02 11.52
N LEU A 109 -1.55 -5.08 11.74
CA LEU A 109 -2.86 -5.24 11.12
C LEU A 109 -3.89 -4.38 11.85
N TYR A 110 -4.83 -3.81 11.10
CA TYR A 110 -6.04 -3.33 11.76
C TYR A 110 -6.78 -4.50 12.42
N PRO A 111 -7.42 -4.28 13.58
CA PRO A 111 -7.91 -5.36 14.43
C PRO A 111 -8.89 -6.33 13.76
N GLU A 112 -9.67 -5.84 12.79
CA GLU A 112 -10.70 -6.63 12.11
C GLU A 112 -10.21 -7.39 10.88
N VAL A 113 -8.97 -7.16 10.42
CA VAL A 113 -8.47 -7.67 9.13
C VAL A 113 -8.53 -9.18 9.04
N VAL A 114 -8.03 -9.89 10.06
CA VAL A 114 -7.98 -11.36 10.04
C VAL A 114 -9.38 -11.96 9.95
N ASP A 115 -10.32 -11.47 10.77
CA ASP A 115 -11.70 -11.96 10.77
C ASP A 115 -12.38 -11.75 9.41
N VAL A 116 -12.19 -10.56 8.82
CA VAL A 116 -12.78 -10.22 7.52
C VAL A 116 -12.19 -11.06 6.40
N LEU A 117 -10.86 -11.21 6.36
CA LEU A 117 -10.21 -12.03 5.34
C LEU A 117 -10.62 -13.50 5.44
N GLU A 118 -10.75 -14.02 6.66
CA GLU A 118 -11.20 -15.40 6.92
C GLU A 118 -12.61 -15.63 6.37
N GLU A 119 -13.53 -14.67 6.55
CA GLU A 119 -14.90 -14.78 6.05
C GLU A 119 -14.99 -14.65 4.53
N LEU A 120 -14.11 -13.86 3.90
CA LEU A 120 -14.14 -13.61 2.46
C LEU A 120 -13.45 -14.70 1.63
N ARG A 121 -12.38 -15.34 2.14
CA ARG A 121 -11.52 -16.25 1.37
C ARG A 121 -12.23 -17.46 0.76
N GLY A 122 -13.34 -17.90 1.35
CA GLY A 122 -14.14 -19.03 0.84
C GLY A 122 -15.14 -18.64 -0.25
N ARG A 123 -15.31 -17.33 -0.50
CA ARG A 123 -16.33 -16.77 -1.39
C ARG A 123 -15.74 -16.02 -2.56
N PHE A 124 -14.57 -15.42 -2.39
CA PHE A 124 -13.91 -14.53 -3.35
C PHE A 124 -12.44 -14.90 -3.52
N GLN A 125 -11.92 -14.65 -4.70
CA GLN A 125 -10.48 -14.57 -4.90
C GLN A 125 -9.97 -13.28 -4.28
N LEU A 126 -9.01 -13.35 -3.35
CA LEU A 126 -8.46 -12.17 -2.68
C LEU A 126 -7.08 -11.86 -3.23
N ALA A 127 -6.81 -10.58 -3.47
CA ALA A 127 -5.50 -10.10 -3.88
C ALA A 127 -5.19 -8.74 -3.21
N VAL A 128 -3.90 -8.41 -3.15
CA VAL A 128 -3.44 -7.07 -2.77
C VAL A 128 -3.02 -6.32 -4.01
N VAL A 129 -3.36 -5.02 -4.11
CA VAL A 129 -2.87 -4.09 -5.16
C VAL A 129 -2.41 -2.81 -4.46
N SER A 130 -1.10 -2.62 -4.32
CA SER A 130 -0.53 -1.53 -3.53
C SER A 130 0.63 -0.83 -4.21
N ASN A 131 0.74 0.48 -3.97
CA ASN A 131 1.96 1.25 -4.28
C ASN A 131 3.04 0.89 -3.27
N PHE A 132 3.75 -0.18 -3.56
CA PHE A 132 4.78 -0.75 -2.70
C PHE A 132 5.82 -1.49 -3.56
N ASP A 133 6.88 -1.96 -2.93
CA ASP A 133 7.90 -2.85 -3.49
C ASP A 133 7.82 -4.26 -2.89
N GLY A 134 8.74 -5.13 -3.24
CA GLY A 134 8.74 -6.54 -2.83
C GLY A 134 8.75 -6.77 -1.31
N ARG A 135 9.17 -5.78 -0.50
CA ARG A 135 9.12 -5.85 0.97
C ARG A 135 7.71 -6.11 1.50
N LEU A 136 6.66 -5.70 0.77
CA LEU A 136 5.28 -5.95 1.20
C LEU A 136 5.00 -7.44 1.40
N ARG A 137 5.57 -8.33 0.59
CA ARG A 137 5.38 -9.78 0.75
C ARG A 137 5.90 -10.28 2.08
N VAL A 138 7.10 -9.83 2.45
CA VAL A 138 7.72 -10.18 3.74
C VAL A 138 6.90 -9.64 4.91
N ILE A 139 6.38 -8.42 4.78
CA ILE A 139 5.52 -7.80 5.80
C ILE A 139 4.23 -8.61 5.98
N LEU A 140 3.51 -8.93 4.90
CA LEU A 140 2.26 -9.71 4.96
C LEU A 140 2.49 -11.14 5.48
N GLU A 141 3.63 -11.76 5.17
CA GLU A 141 4.01 -13.06 5.71
C GLU A 141 4.25 -13.00 7.21
N ARG A 142 5.04 -12.04 7.68
CA ARG A 142 5.31 -11.81 9.11
C ARG A 142 4.05 -11.51 9.92
N LEU A 143 3.10 -10.80 9.32
CA LEU A 143 1.79 -10.53 9.91
C LEU A 143 0.82 -11.73 9.83
N GLY A 144 1.21 -12.84 9.18
CA GLY A 144 0.44 -14.08 9.09
C GLY A 144 -0.77 -14.02 8.17
N VAL A 145 -0.86 -13.01 7.27
CA VAL A 145 -2.00 -12.81 6.38
C VAL A 145 -1.72 -13.13 4.91
N SER A 146 -0.49 -13.39 4.53
CA SER A 146 -0.13 -13.76 3.14
C SER A 146 -0.94 -14.95 2.61
N LYS A 147 -1.29 -15.91 3.47
CA LYS A 147 -2.08 -17.11 3.17
C LYS A 147 -3.50 -16.85 2.65
N TYR A 148 -4.02 -15.65 2.83
CA TYR A 148 -5.37 -15.29 2.36
C TYR A 148 -5.38 -14.82 0.90
N PHE A 149 -4.24 -14.37 0.37
CA PHE A 149 -4.14 -13.76 -0.94
C PHE A 149 -3.58 -14.72 -1.98
N GLN A 150 -4.29 -14.88 -3.10
CA GLN A 150 -3.79 -15.60 -4.27
C GLN A 150 -2.71 -14.80 -4.99
N HIS A 151 -2.79 -13.46 -4.93
CA HIS A 151 -1.83 -12.57 -5.57
C HIS A 151 -1.52 -11.37 -4.68
N VAL A 152 -0.27 -10.94 -4.69
CA VAL A 152 0.17 -9.66 -4.12
C VAL A 152 0.81 -8.86 -5.24
N PHE A 153 0.07 -7.90 -5.76
CA PHE A 153 0.51 -7.00 -6.83
C PHE A 153 1.10 -5.74 -6.21
N VAL A 154 2.39 -5.52 -6.42
CA VAL A 154 3.09 -4.30 -6.01
C VAL A 154 3.45 -3.48 -7.22
N SER A 155 3.42 -2.15 -7.07
CA SER A 155 3.65 -1.22 -8.17
C SER A 155 5.02 -1.36 -8.81
N SER A 156 6.05 -1.68 -8.03
CA SER A 156 7.42 -1.89 -8.52
C SER A 156 7.50 -3.03 -9.54
N GLU A 157 6.79 -4.13 -9.30
CA GLU A 157 6.77 -5.30 -10.20
C GLU A 157 5.81 -5.11 -11.37
N LEU A 158 4.67 -4.44 -11.13
CA LEU A 158 3.72 -4.14 -12.20
C LEU A 158 4.19 -3.01 -13.12
N GLY A 159 5.17 -2.18 -12.71
CA GLY A 159 5.63 -1.03 -13.46
C GLY A 159 4.60 0.09 -13.62
N ALA A 160 3.58 0.13 -12.75
CA ALA A 160 2.53 1.14 -12.74
C ALA A 160 2.09 1.42 -11.30
N ASP A 161 1.83 2.70 -10.98
CA ASP A 161 1.44 3.14 -9.64
C ASP A 161 0.01 3.71 -9.65
N LYS A 162 -0.73 3.51 -8.58
CA LYS A 162 -1.92 4.33 -8.30
C LYS A 162 -1.47 5.80 -8.14
N PRO A 163 -2.14 6.80 -8.72
CA PRO A 163 -3.50 6.77 -9.26
C PRO A 163 -3.62 6.40 -10.75
N ASP A 164 -2.55 5.95 -11.44
CA ASP A 164 -2.70 5.47 -12.80
C ASP A 164 -3.55 4.18 -12.81
N PRO A 165 -4.70 4.15 -13.53
CA PRO A 165 -5.54 2.97 -13.61
C PRO A 165 -4.84 1.76 -14.27
N GLU A 166 -3.69 1.96 -14.89
CA GLU A 166 -2.93 0.88 -15.53
C GLU A 166 -2.49 -0.20 -14.53
N ILE A 167 -2.22 0.14 -13.26
CA ILE A 167 -1.92 -0.84 -12.22
C ILE A 167 -3.05 -1.87 -12.07
N PHE A 168 -4.32 -1.39 -12.05
CA PHE A 168 -5.49 -2.26 -11.95
C PHE A 168 -5.70 -3.06 -13.24
N ARG A 169 -5.50 -2.46 -14.42
CA ARG A 169 -5.61 -3.18 -15.70
C ARG A 169 -4.59 -4.31 -15.79
N ARG A 170 -3.37 -4.09 -15.29
CA ARG A 170 -2.32 -5.13 -15.21
C ARG A 170 -2.71 -6.23 -14.24
N ALA A 171 -3.16 -5.91 -13.04
CA ALA A 171 -3.64 -6.89 -12.08
C ALA A 171 -4.81 -7.72 -12.63
N LEU A 172 -5.78 -7.08 -13.33
CA LEU A 172 -6.91 -7.77 -13.97
C LEU A 172 -6.47 -8.81 -15.01
N ARG A 173 -5.43 -8.50 -15.81
CA ARG A 173 -4.89 -9.47 -16.79
C ARG A 173 -4.33 -10.73 -16.14
N TYR A 174 -3.75 -10.61 -14.93
CA TYR A 174 -3.23 -11.76 -14.18
C TYR A 174 -4.32 -12.67 -13.64
N VAL A 175 -5.44 -12.10 -13.21
CA VAL A 175 -6.53 -12.88 -12.62
C VAL A 175 -7.57 -13.34 -13.66
N ASP A 176 -7.44 -12.92 -14.90
CA ASP A 176 -8.36 -13.24 -16.02
C ASP A 176 -9.84 -12.94 -15.69
N LEU A 177 -10.09 -11.76 -15.12
CA LEU A 177 -11.42 -11.29 -14.75
C LEU A 177 -11.77 -9.98 -15.47
N ALA A 178 -13.06 -9.82 -15.78
CA ALA A 178 -13.58 -8.55 -16.27
C ALA A 178 -13.60 -7.51 -15.13
N PRO A 179 -13.35 -6.22 -15.40
CA PRO A 179 -13.30 -5.17 -14.37
C PRO A 179 -14.52 -5.15 -13.45
N ASN A 180 -15.73 -5.32 -13.99
CA ASN A 180 -16.99 -5.33 -13.24
C ASN A 180 -17.23 -6.60 -12.41
N GLN A 181 -16.30 -7.55 -12.42
CA GLN A 181 -16.29 -8.73 -11.55
C GLN A 181 -15.34 -8.56 -10.35
N VAL A 182 -14.66 -7.41 -10.24
CA VAL A 182 -13.67 -7.14 -9.20
C VAL A 182 -14.10 -5.93 -8.39
N LEU A 183 -14.03 -6.07 -7.08
CA LEU A 183 -14.20 -5.01 -6.11
C LEU A 183 -12.83 -4.56 -5.62
N HIS A 184 -12.53 -3.26 -5.67
CA HIS A 184 -11.37 -2.69 -4.98
C HIS A 184 -11.78 -2.08 -3.65
N VAL A 185 -10.95 -2.30 -2.64
CA VAL A 185 -11.09 -1.79 -1.27
C VAL A 185 -9.84 -0.99 -0.92
N GLY A 186 -9.98 0.28 -0.61
CA GLY A 186 -8.85 1.16 -0.29
C GLY A 186 -9.30 2.44 0.38
N ASP A 187 -8.36 3.16 1.00
CA ASP A 187 -8.62 4.35 1.83
C ASP A 187 -8.32 5.68 1.13
N ASP A 188 -7.53 5.68 0.05
CA ASP A 188 -7.13 6.91 -0.63
C ASP A 188 -8.11 7.29 -1.75
N PRO A 189 -8.76 8.50 -1.70
CA PRO A 189 -9.71 8.94 -2.71
C PRO A 189 -9.13 9.03 -4.14
N GLU A 190 -7.87 9.42 -4.28
CA GLU A 190 -7.23 9.58 -5.58
C GLU A 190 -6.62 8.26 -6.07
N ARG A 191 -5.82 7.62 -5.21
CA ARG A 191 -5.06 6.42 -5.56
C ARG A 191 -5.93 5.18 -5.65
N ASP A 192 -6.94 5.05 -4.77
CA ASP A 192 -7.80 3.86 -4.76
C ASP A 192 -9.12 4.10 -5.48
N TRP A 193 -9.91 5.08 -5.02
CA TRP A 193 -11.29 5.18 -5.48
C TRP A 193 -11.38 5.64 -6.94
N LYS A 194 -10.70 6.74 -7.29
CA LYS A 194 -10.74 7.26 -8.67
C LYS A 194 -10.00 6.35 -9.64
N ALA A 195 -8.83 5.83 -9.25
CA ALA A 195 -8.04 4.99 -10.11
C ALA A 195 -8.70 3.66 -10.43
N ALA A 196 -9.27 2.97 -9.41
CA ALA A 196 -10.01 1.74 -9.62
C ALA A 196 -11.28 1.96 -10.45
N SER A 197 -12.03 3.06 -10.20
CA SER A 197 -13.18 3.46 -11.01
C SER A 197 -12.80 3.69 -12.47
N ALA A 198 -11.70 4.38 -12.73
CA ALA A 198 -11.20 4.63 -14.08
C ALA A 198 -10.75 3.35 -14.81
N ALA A 199 -10.42 2.29 -14.06
CA ALA A 199 -10.17 0.95 -14.59
C ALA A 199 -11.43 0.10 -14.74
N GLY A 200 -12.60 0.59 -14.29
CA GLY A 200 -13.90 -0.08 -14.41
C GLY A 200 -14.23 -1.06 -13.28
N LEU A 201 -13.48 -1.03 -12.17
CA LEU A 201 -13.76 -1.84 -10.98
C LEU A 201 -14.92 -1.25 -10.16
N SER A 202 -15.61 -2.11 -9.41
CA SER A 202 -16.44 -1.67 -8.29
C SER A 202 -15.56 -1.20 -7.13
N ILE A 203 -16.08 -0.33 -6.25
CA ILE A 203 -15.27 0.26 -5.18
C ILE A 203 -16.02 0.18 -3.85
N PHE A 204 -15.34 -0.30 -2.83
CA PHE A 204 -15.68 -0.07 -1.44
C PHE A 204 -14.75 1.03 -0.88
N GLN A 205 -15.30 2.21 -0.66
CA GLN A 205 -14.56 3.35 -0.11
C GLN A 205 -14.36 3.15 1.39
N LEU A 206 -13.15 2.82 1.79
CA LEU A 206 -12.79 2.71 3.19
C LEU A 206 -12.40 4.11 3.71
N ASP A 207 -13.15 4.59 4.69
CA ASP A 207 -12.85 5.82 5.44
C ASP A 207 -12.84 5.45 6.92
N ARG A 208 -11.65 5.28 7.46
CA ARG A 208 -11.43 4.81 8.84
C ARG A 208 -12.10 5.68 9.91
N GLY A 209 -12.45 6.92 9.57
CA GLY A 209 -13.25 7.81 10.43
C GLY A 209 -14.75 7.53 10.40
N LYS A 210 -15.24 6.76 9.42
CA LYS A 210 -16.68 6.54 9.18
C LYS A 210 -17.09 5.08 9.12
N ASN A 211 -16.19 4.21 8.60
CA ASN A 211 -16.48 2.78 8.42
C ASN A 211 -15.22 1.93 8.67
N SER A 212 -15.39 0.63 8.57
CA SER A 212 -14.33 -0.37 8.75
C SER A 212 -14.43 -1.47 7.70
N LEU A 213 -13.47 -2.36 7.65
CA LEU A 213 -13.56 -3.55 6.79
C LEU A 213 -14.71 -4.50 7.17
N ARG A 214 -15.25 -4.43 8.40
CA ARG A 214 -16.45 -5.21 8.77
C ARG A 214 -17.68 -4.79 7.95
N ASP A 215 -17.77 -3.52 7.55
CA ASP A 215 -18.87 -3.02 6.74
C ASP A 215 -18.83 -3.56 5.30
N LEU A 216 -17.63 -3.97 4.82
CA LEU A 216 -17.46 -4.66 3.55
C LEU A 216 -18.25 -5.97 3.51
N LEU A 217 -18.32 -6.73 4.60
CA LEU A 217 -19.07 -7.98 4.69
C LEU A 217 -20.55 -7.77 4.39
N SER A 218 -21.11 -6.69 4.94
CA SER A 218 -22.50 -6.30 4.68
C SER A 218 -22.70 -5.81 3.24
N TRP A 219 -21.70 -5.16 2.66
CA TRP A 219 -21.73 -4.67 1.29
C TRP A 219 -21.78 -5.85 0.30
N VAL A 220 -20.85 -6.80 0.40
CA VAL A 220 -20.83 -8.00 -0.48
C VAL A 220 -21.99 -8.97 -0.23
N GLY A 221 -22.61 -8.93 0.95
CA GLY A 221 -23.81 -9.70 1.27
C GLY A 221 -25.06 -9.19 0.55
N ARG A 222 -25.17 -7.87 0.32
CA ARG A 222 -26.29 -7.24 -0.41
C ARG A 222 -26.23 -7.52 -1.90
N ASP A 223 -25.05 -7.48 -2.50
CA ASP A 223 -24.87 -7.73 -3.94
C ASP A 223 -25.17 -9.18 -4.35
N SER A 224 -25.00 -10.14 -3.43
CA SER A 224 -25.39 -11.53 -3.68
C SER A 224 -26.91 -11.74 -3.67
N ASN A 225 -27.70 -10.83 -3.11
CA ASN A 225 -29.17 -10.90 -3.02
C ASN A 225 -29.90 -10.04 -4.07
N SER A 226 -29.21 -9.22 -4.85
CA SER A 226 -29.79 -8.40 -5.91
C SER A 226 -29.73 -9.08 -7.28
N GLN A 227 -30.13 -10.35 -7.36
CA GLN A 227 -30.55 -10.92 -8.63
C GLN A 227 -32.02 -10.58 -8.83
N PRO A 228 -32.42 -9.89 -9.90
CA PRO A 228 -33.83 -9.88 -10.29
C PRO A 228 -34.20 -11.33 -10.67
N THR A 229 -35.16 -11.88 -9.97
CA THR A 229 -35.86 -13.08 -10.41
C THR A 229 -36.40 -12.86 -11.81
N PRO A 230 -36.34 -13.89 -12.71
CA PRO A 230 -36.77 -13.81 -14.09
C PRO A 230 -38.23 -13.45 -14.29
#